data_b0b1cf3f40f44fb404f72dd09ec26a71
#
_entry.id   b0b1cf3f40f44fb404f72dd09ec26a71
#
_cell.length_a   1.000
_cell.length_b   1.000
_cell.length_c   1.000
_cell.angle_alpha   90.00
_cell.angle_beta   90.00
_cell.angle_gamma   90.00
#
_symmetry.space_group_name_H-M   'P 1'
#
loop_
_entity.id
_entity.type
_entity.pdbx_description
1 polymer ?
#
loop_
_entity_poly.entity_id
_entity_poly.type
_entity_poly.pdbx_seq_one_letter_code
_entity_poly.pdbx_strand_id
1 'polypeptide(L)'
;MTTTLMTLGAILDDIAEQRPDEILLTTVMHSGHTETMSRDALRHSSDRMALALSEQGVTTGTLVPIHLPTCNQFLTAAVAILKAGGTPMPVSDRLPAAELATLLELAAPCVIVSRNDADQTSSKQPVLNPDDFLAASPLPDPLPYRISNPVKALASGGSTGRSKLIVTTGDALFDPENPVIPQLMRFEPGDLKYSPGPLYHNGPFWFSINMLLRGGWV
;
A
#
# COMPACT_ATOMS: atom_id res chain seq x y z
N MET A 1 -2.36 -15.20 -27.08
CA MET A 1 -2.51 -13.75 -26.78
C MET A 1 -1.31 -13.35 -25.94
N THR A 2 -0.64 -12.26 -26.31
CA THR A 2 0.51 -11.79 -25.54
C THR A 2 -0.03 -11.05 -24.32
N THR A 3 0.20 -11.55 -23.13
CA THR A 3 -0.18 -10.90 -21.87
C THR A 3 0.61 -9.60 -21.73
N THR A 4 -0.08 -8.48 -21.53
CA THR A 4 0.56 -7.20 -21.23
C THR A 4 0.65 -7.03 -19.72
N LEU A 5 1.85 -7.10 -19.18
CA LEU A 5 2.10 -6.83 -17.77
C LEU A 5 2.20 -5.32 -17.53
N MET A 6 1.53 -4.82 -16.51
CA MET A 6 1.48 -3.41 -16.15
C MET A 6 1.88 -3.20 -14.68
N THR A 7 2.39 -2.01 -14.36
CA THR A 7 2.57 -1.62 -12.96
C THR A 7 1.21 -1.36 -12.32
N LEU A 8 1.13 -1.50 -10.99
CA LEU A 8 -0.10 -1.18 -10.26
C LEU A 8 -0.53 0.27 -10.49
N GLY A 9 0.42 1.22 -10.56
CA GLY A 9 0.13 2.62 -10.85
C GLY A 9 -0.59 2.79 -12.18
N ALA A 10 -0.08 2.19 -13.26
CA ALA A 10 -0.70 2.28 -14.59
C ALA A 10 -2.12 1.72 -14.60
N ILE A 11 -2.35 0.58 -13.96
CA ILE A 11 -3.69 -0.03 -13.88
C ILE A 11 -4.67 0.88 -13.12
N LEU A 12 -4.25 1.44 -11.98
CA LEU A 12 -5.11 2.30 -11.19
C LEU A 12 -5.40 3.64 -11.87
N ASP A 13 -4.45 4.18 -12.63
CA ASP A 13 -4.67 5.40 -13.40
C ASP A 13 -5.70 5.15 -14.53
N ASP A 14 -5.59 4.05 -15.27
CA ASP A 14 -6.58 3.64 -16.28
C ASP A 14 -7.99 3.47 -15.66
N ILE A 15 -8.07 2.86 -14.48
CA ILE A 15 -9.33 2.68 -13.75
C ILE A 15 -9.91 4.03 -13.30
N ALA A 16 -9.08 4.94 -12.81
CA ALA A 16 -9.50 6.26 -12.36
C ALA A 16 -9.98 7.15 -13.52
N GLU A 17 -9.33 7.09 -14.68
CA GLU A 17 -9.75 7.83 -15.88
C GLU A 17 -11.14 7.42 -16.37
N GLN A 18 -11.50 6.15 -16.25
CA GLN A 18 -12.81 5.65 -16.68
C GLN A 18 -13.95 6.07 -15.74
N ARG A 19 -13.72 6.08 -14.42
CA ARG A 19 -14.74 6.34 -13.39
C ARG A 19 -14.14 7.06 -12.18
N PRO A 20 -13.77 8.35 -12.31
CA PRO A 20 -13.00 9.08 -11.27
C PRO A 20 -13.74 9.19 -9.93
N ASP A 21 -15.06 9.40 -9.97
CA ASP A 21 -15.88 9.66 -8.76
C ASP A 21 -16.34 8.36 -8.07
N GLU A 22 -16.12 7.20 -8.67
CA GLU A 22 -16.56 5.94 -8.08
C GLU A 22 -15.76 5.63 -6.81
N ILE A 23 -16.47 5.27 -5.74
CA ILE A 23 -15.84 4.90 -4.47
C ILE A 23 -15.03 3.62 -4.66
N LEU A 24 -13.80 3.62 -4.17
CA LEU A 24 -12.88 2.50 -4.26
C LEU A 24 -12.49 1.96 -2.89
N LEU A 25 -12.35 2.84 -1.90
CA LEU A 25 -11.99 2.47 -0.53
C LEU A 25 -13.05 2.95 0.45
N THR A 26 -13.33 2.13 1.45
CA THR A 26 -14.27 2.45 2.53
C THR A 26 -13.74 1.92 3.86
N THR A 27 -13.45 2.80 4.79
CA THR A 27 -13.11 2.43 6.17
C THR A 27 -14.33 2.62 7.06
N VAL A 28 -14.76 1.57 7.74
CA VAL A 28 -15.80 1.65 8.77
C VAL A 28 -15.13 1.73 10.14
N MET A 29 -15.26 2.86 10.80
CA MET A 29 -14.70 3.10 12.12
C MET A 29 -15.51 2.38 13.22
N HIS A 30 -14.87 2.12 14.36
CA HIS A 30 -15.54 1.49 15.51
C HIS A 30 -16.75 2.28 16.03
N SER A 31 -16.74 3.60 15.82
CA SER A 31 -17.88 4.50 16.11
C SER A 31 -19.08 4.34 15.17
N GLY A 32 -18.97 3.57 14.09
CA GLY A 32 -19.91 3.48 13.00
C GLY A 32 -19.74 4.59 11.94
N HIS A 33 -18.82 5.55 12.15
CA HIS A 33 -18.47 6.52 11.12
C HIS A 33 -17.78 5.82 9.94
N THR A 34 -18.09 6.28 8.72
CA THR A 34 -17.54 5.71 7.49
C THR A 34 -16.75 6.76 6.73
N GLU A 35 -15.51 6.44 6.40
CA GLU A 35 -14.65 7.24 5.52
C GLU A 35 -14.56 6.58 4.15
N THR A 36 -14.86 7.32 3.09
CA THR A 36 -14.77 6.83 1.72
C THR A 36 -13.71 7.56 0.93
N MET A 37 -13.17 6.91 -0.09
CA MET A 37 -12.20 7.49 -1.01
C MET A 37 -12.55 7.04 -2.44
N SER A 38 -12.67 8.01 -3.36
CA SER A 38 -12.90 7.73 -4.77
C SER A 38 -11.62 7.29 -5.47
N ARG A 39 -11.76 6.79 -6.69
CA ARG A 39 -10.64 6.38 -7.55
C ARG A 39 -9.69 7.53 -7.81
N ASP A 40 -10.21 8.69 -8.13
CA ASP A 40 -9.43 9.88 -8.41
C ASP A 40 -8.74 10.43 -7.14
N ALA A 41 -9.43 10.39 -6.00
CA ALA A 41 -8.83 10.75 -4.71
C ALA A 41 -7.67 9.82 -4.34
N LEU A 42 -7.80 8.50 -4.56
CA LEU A 42 -6.70 7.55 -4.36
C LEU A 42 -5.53 7.85 -5.29
N ARG A 43 -5.81 8.11 -6.59
CA ARG A 43 -4.79 8.46 -7.59
C ARG A 43 -3.99 9.67 -7.13
N HIS A 44 -4.64 10.81 -6.89
CA HIS A 44 -3.97 12.05 -6.53
C HIS A 44 -3.21 11.95 -5.21
N SER A 45 -3.83 11.35 -4.18
CA SER A 45 -3.17 11.17 -2.87
C SER A 45 -1.94 10.27 -2.99
N SER A 46 -2.05 9.15 -3.72
CA SER A 46 -0.93 8.23 -3.91
C SER A 46 0.18 8.81 -4.79
N ASP A 47 -0.14 9.64 -5.80
CA ASP A 47 0.87 10.30 -6.64
C ASP A 47 1.68 11.32 -5.83
N ARG A 48 1.02 12.17 -5.06
CA ARG A 48 1.69 13.15 -4.20
C ARG A 48 2.58 12.47 -3.16
N MET A 49 2.07 11.41 -2.53
CA MET A 49 2.85 10.63 -1.57
C MET A 49 4.02 9.90 -2.24
N ALA A 50 3.85 9.36 -3.45
CA ALA A 50 4.92 8.71 -4.20
C ALA A 50 6.05 9.68 -4.56
N LEU A 51 5.70 10.94 -4.91
CA LEU A 51 6.69 11.99 -5.11
C LEU A 51 7.48 12.26 -3.82
N ALA A 52 6.79 12.50 -2.70
CA ALA A 52 7.43 12.72 -1.40
C ALA A 52 8.31 11.54 -0.96
N LEU A 53 7.87 10.29 -1.18
CA LEU A 53 8.66 9.10 -0.93
C LEU A 53 9.94 9.06 -1.80
N SER A 54 9.82 9.43 -3.07
CA SER A 54 10.98 9.52 -3.97
C SER A 54 12.00 10.58 -3.53
N GLU A 55 11.53 11.72 -3.02
CA GLU A 55 12.37 12.77 -2.42
C GLU A 55 13.08 12.31 -1.15
N GLN A 56 12.51 11.36 -0.41
CA GLN A 56 13.14 10.69 0.74
C GLN A 56 14.10 9.55 0.32
N GLY A 57 14.31 9.35 -0.96
CA GLY A 57 15.24 8.34 -1.47
C GLY A 57 14.64 6.94 -1.70
N VAL A 58 13.32 6.81 -1.72
CA VAL A 58 12.67 5.53 -2.06
C VAL A 58 12.91 5.21 -3.53
N THR A 59 13.47 4.04 -3.78
CA THR A 59 13.76 3.48 -5.10
C THR A 59 13.48 1.97 -5.10
N THR A 60 13.69 1.31 -6.24
CA THR A 60 13.58 -0.15 -6.34
C THR A 60 14.46 -0.85 -5.30
N GLY A 61 13.87 -1.77 -4.55
CA GLY A 61 14.51 -2.51 -3.45
C GLY A 61 14.40 -1.85 -2.08
N THR A 62 13.99 -0.58 -2.00
CA THR A 62 13.77 0.10 -0.72
C THR A 62 12.55 -0.46 0.00
N LEU A 63 12.73 -1.02 1.19
CA LEU A 63 11.62 -1.43 2.06
C LEU A 63 11.05 -0.20 2.76
N VAL A 64 9.73 0.01 2.66
CA VAL A 64 9.05 1.14 3.31
C VAL A 64 8.01 0.60 4.29
N PRO A 65 8.26 0.69 5.61
CA PRO A 65 7.30 0.28 6.63
C PRO A 65 6.03 1.12 6.57
N ILE A 66 4.87 0.46 6.64
CA ILE A 66 3.56 1.06 6.81
C ILE A 66 3.09 0.71 8.21
N HIS A 67 3.24 1.65 9.15
CA HIS A 67 2.86 1.50 10.55
C HIS A 67 1.56 2.26 10.83
N LEU A 68 0.47 1.70 10.36
CA LEU A 68 -0.88 2.29 10.40
C LEU A 68 -1.92 1.23 10.80
N PRO A 69 -3.03 1.65 11.44
CA PRO A 69 -4.20 0.80 11.56
C PRO A 69 -4.79 0.47 10.18
N THR A 70 -5.68 -0.51 10.12
CA THR A 70 -6.45 -0.80 8.90
C THR A 70 -7.36 0.37 8.57
N CYS A 71 -7.07 1.08 7.49
CA CYS A 71 -7.78 2.27 7.02
C CYS A 71 -7.47 2.54 5.54
N ASN A 72 -8.19 3.49 4.94
CA ASN A 72 -7.96 3.90 3.54
C ASN A 72 -6.52 4.35 3.31
N GLN A 73 -5.94 5.10 4.26
CA GLN A 73 -4.57 5.61 4.16
C GLN A 73 -3.52 4.50 4.13
N PHE A 74 -3.80 3.33 4.71
CA PHE A 74 -2.90 2.18 4.63
C PHE A 74 -2.75 1.69 3.19
N LEU A 75 -3.86 1.54 2.48
CA LEU A 75 -3.84 1.12 1.06
C LEU A 75 -3.31 2.24 0.16
N THR A 76 -3.64 3.50 0.44
CA THR A 76 -3.05 4.66 -0.25
C THR A 76 -1.53 4.67 -0.14
N ALA A 77 -1.00 4.44 1.06
CA ALA A 77 0.45 4.34 1.28
C ALA A 77 1.08 3.17 0.51
N ALA A 78 0.43 1.99 0.52
CA ALA A 78 0.93 0.84 -0.23
C ALA A 78 0.99 1.12 -1.74
N VAL A 79 -0.05 1.75 -2.30
CA VAL A 79 -0.10 2.19 -3.70
C VAL A 79 1.01 3.21 -3.99
N ALA A 80 1.17 4.22 -3.14
CA ALA A 80 2.20 5.25 -3.29
C ALA A 80 3.62 4.68 -3.27
N ILE A 81 3.89 3.73 -2.36
CA ILE A 81 5.19 3.06 -2.28
C ILE A 81 5.48 2.28 -3.57
N LEU A 82 4.49 1.55 -4.09
CA LEU A 82 4.63 0.83 -5.37
C LEU A 82 4.81 1.79 -6.55
N LYS A 83 4.10 2.93 -6.59
CA LYS A 83 4.30 3.98 -7.60
C LYS A 83 5.70 4.60 -7.53
N ALA A 84 6.26 4.77 -6.33
CA ALA A 84 7.64 5.23 -6.12
C ALA A 84 8.71 4.18 -6.51
N GLY A 85 8.32 2.94 -6.78
CA GLY A 85 9.22 1.82 -7.05
C GLY A 85 9.69 1.08 -5.79
N GLY A 86 9.27 1.53 -4.60
CA GLY A 86 9.60 0.91 -3.32
C GLY A 86 8.79 -0.36 -3.04
N THR A 87 9.13 -1.02 -1.96
CA THR A 87 8.51 -2.26 -1.50
C THR A 87 7.68 -1.99 -0.24
N PRO A 88 6.34 -2.08 -0.28
CA PRO A 88 5.52 -1.92 0.91
C PRO A 88 5.82 -3.01 1.93
N MET A 89 6.02 -2.59 3.18
CA MET A 89 6.26 -3.45 4.33
C MET A 89 5.18 -3.19 5.39
N PRO A 90 4.04 -3.88 5.31
CA PRO A 90 2.99 -3.84 6.33
C PRO A 90 3.50 -4.20 7.72
N VAL A 91 3.27 -3.31 8.70
CA VAL A 91 3.67 -3.49 10.10
C VAL A 91 2.46 -3.21 11.00
N SER A 92 2.28 -4.04 12.03
CA SER A 92 1.18 -3.84 12.99
C SER A 92 1.34 -2.53 13.75
N ASP A 93 0.29 -1.72 13.77
CA ASP A 93 0.19 -0.49 14.58
C ASP A 93 0.18 -0.76 16.10
N ARG A 94 0.00 -2.02 16.49
CA ARG A 94 0.01 -2.47 17.90
C ARG A 94 1.31 -3.13 18.31
N LEU A 95 2.32 -3.10 17.45
CA LEU A 95 3.60 -3.72 17.76
C LEU A 95 4.30 -2.95 18.91
N PRO A 96 4.83 -3.64 19.93
CA PRO A 96 5.61 -2.98 20.98
C PRO A 96 6.81 -2.22 20.40
N ALA A 97 7.13 -1.05 20.96
CA ALA A 97 8.18 -0.18 20.42
C ALA A 97 9.54 -0.89 20.23
N ALA A 98 9.92 -1.78 21.15
CA ALA A 98 11.17 -2.55 21.05
C ALA A 98 11.16 -3.54 19.87
N GLU A 99 10.00 -4.14 19.58
CA GLU A 99 9.86 -5.04 18.43
C GLU A 99 9.82 -4.25 17.11
N LEU A 100 9.15 -3.09 17.11
CA LEU A 100 9.17 -2.17 15.98
C LEU A 100 10.61 -1.73 15.66
N ALA A 101 11.37 -1.29 16.68
CA ALA A 101 12.77 -0.89 16.52
C ALA A 101 13.61 -2.02 15.89
N THR A 102 13.43 -3.26 16.35
CA THR A 102 14.12 -4.43 15.78
C THR A 102 13.77 -4.67 14.31
N LEU A 103 12.50 -4.49 13.94
CA LEU A 103 12.07 -4.61 12.54
C LEU A 103 12.63 -3.48 11.67
N LEU A 104 12.68 -2.25 12.19
CA LEU A 104 13.25 -1.10 11.48
C LEU A 104 14.76 -1.25 11.30
N GLU A 105 15.50 -1.78 12.29
CA GLU A 105 16.90 -2.11 12.13
C GLU A 105 17.12 -3.17 11.02
N LEU A 106 16.27 -4.19 10.97
CA LEU A 106 16.36 -5.24 9.96
C LEU A 106 16.01 -4.76 8.54
N ALA A 107 14.99 -3.89 8.44
CA ALA A 107 14.54 -3.34 7.16
C ALA A 107 15.44 -2.20 6.65
N ALA A 108 16.13 -1.50 7.54
CA ALA A 108 16.95 -0.33 7.26
C ALA A 108 16.28 0.69 6.31
N PRO A 109 15.02 1.13 6.58
CA PRO A 109 14.29 2.01 5.68
C PRO A 109 14.87 3.42 5.67
N CYS A 110 14.68 4.15 4.58
CA CYS A 110 15.01 5.58 4.52
C CYS A 110 13.86 6.46 5.05
N VAL A 111 12.63 5.94 5.10
CA VAL A 111 11.43 6.63 5.56
C VAL A 111 10.41 5.62 6.08
N ILE A 112 9.55 6.05 6.99
CA ILE A 112 8.44 5.25 7.54
C ILE A 112 7.14 5.98 7.24
N VAL A 113 6.09 5.27 6.82
CA VAL A 113 4.74 5.82 6.74
C VAL A 113 3.99 5.52 8.03
N SER A 114 3.67 6.58 8.79
CA SER A 114 2.99 6.49 10.08
C SER A 114 2.26 7.79 10.39
N ARG A 115 1.23 7.72 11.26
CA ARG A 115 0.64 8.91 11.90
C ARG A 115 1.41 9.36 13.15
N ASN A 116 2.20 8.46 13.70
CA ASN A 116 3.05 8.75 14.85
C ASN A 116 4.31 9.47 14.37
N ASP A 117 4.79 10.43 15.14
CA ASP A 117 6.07 11.08 14.89
C ASP A 117 7.28 10.16 15.11
N ALA A 118 8.47 10.64 14.78
CA ALA A 118 9.69 9.86 14.93
C ALA A 118 9.96 9.45 16.38
N ASP A 119 9.58 10.28 17.36
CA ASP A 119 9.77 9.99 18.78
C ASP A 119 8.86 8.84 19.22
N GLN A 120 7.62 8.80 18.74
CA GLN A 120 6.66 7.72 19.04
C GLN A 120 7.03 6.40 18.36
N THR A 121 7.60 6.44 17.17
CA THR A 121 8.11 5.24 16.48
C THR A 121 9.46 4.77 17.01
N SER A 122 10.11 5.56 17.87
CA SER A 122 11.51 5.34 18.31
C SER A 122 12.48 5.20 17.13
N SER A 123 12.16 5.86 16.02
CA SER A 123 12.88 5.77 14.76
C SER A 123 13.75 6.99 14.53
N LYS A 124 14.93 6.77 13.95
CA LYS A 124 15.81 7.85 13.47
C LYS A 124 15.48 8.29 12.04
N GLN A 125 14.63 7.55 11.35
CA GLN A 125 14.24 7.83 9.98
C GLN A 125 13.10 8.86 9.94
N PRO A 126 13.01 9.67 8.86
CA PRO A 126 11.87 10.53 8.62
C PRO A 126 10.55 9.75 8.67
N VAL A 127 9.52 10.39 9.19
CA VAL A 127 8.15 9.87 9.19
C VAL A 127 7.31 10.67 8.22
N LEU A 128 6.64 9.97 7.31
CA LEU A 128 5.69 10.55 6.37
C LEU A 128 4.28 10.27 6.89
N ASN A 129 3.53 11.33 7.21
CA ASN A 129 2.15 11.18 7.64
C ASN A 129 1.23 11.09 6.40
N PRO A 130 0.50 9.97 6.21
CA PRO A 130 -0.36 9.82 5.04
C PRO A 130 -1.54 10.79 5.01
N ASP A 131 -1.96 11.33 6.15
CA ASP A 131 -3.08 12.28 6.23
C ASP A 131 -2.76 13.62 5.56
N ASP A 132 -1.48 13.98 5.40
CA ASP A 132 -1.04 15.19 4.71
C ASP A 132 -1.35 15.16 3.21
N PHE A 133 -1.73 14.01 2.67
CA PHE A 133 -2.00 13.79 1.25
C PHE A 133 -3.47 13.53 0.91
N LEU A 134 -4.38 13.49 1.90
CA LEU A 134 -5.78 13.11 1.70
C LEU A 134 -6.58 14.03 0.76
N ALA A 135 -6.27 15.32 0.74
CA ALA A 135 -6.91 16.30 -0.14
C ALA A 135 -5.95 16.79 -1.24
N ALA A 136 -5.07 15.92 -1.69
CA ALA A 136 -4.05 16.30 -2.65
C ALA A 136 -4.65 16.67 -4.02
N SER A 137 -4.19 17.80 -4.55
CA SER A 137 -4.47 18.17 -5.94
C SER A 137 -3.63 17.34 -6.90
N PRO A 138 -4.06 17.18 -8.16
CA PRO A 138 -3.26 16.53 -9.19
C PRO A 138 -1.83 17.07 -9.25
N LEU A 139 -0.89 16.23 -9.64
CA LEU A 139 0.44 16.69 -10.01
C LEU A 139 0.38 17.44 -11.34
N PRO A 140 1.23 18.47 -11.54
CA PRO A 140 1.30 19.16 -12.84
C PRO A 140 1.76 18.23 -13.96
N ASP A 141 2.65 17.29 -13.65
CA ASP A 141 3.15 16.29 -14.57
C ASP A 141 2.93 14.89 -14.00
N PRO A 142 2.58 13.89 -14.82
CA PRO A 142 2.39 12.52 -14.36
C PRO A 142 3.73 11.91 -13.90
N LEU A 143 3.67 11.06 -12.88
CA LEU A 143 4.83 10.32 -12.42
C LEU A 143 5.20 9.20 -13.41
N PRO A 144 6.50 8.93 -13.58
CA PRO A 144 6.93 7.77 -14.36
C PRO A 144 6.50 6.48 -13.65
N TYR A 145 5.96 5.52 -14.38
CA TYR A 145 5.66 4.20 -13.85
C TYR A 145 6.95 3.44 -13.51
N ARG A 146 7.18 3.21 -12.23
CA ARG A 146 8.33 2.49 -11.71
C ARG A 146 7.95 1.06 -11.33
N ILE A 147 8.88 0.14 -11.52
CA ILE A 147 8.70 -1.27 -11.16
C ILE A 147 9.31 -1.47 -9.77
N SER A 148 8.49 -1.91 -8.83
CA SER A 148 8.96 -2.35 -7.51
C SER A 148 9.47 -3.79 -7.59
N ASN A 149 10.58 -4.06 -6.95
CA ASN A 149 11.13 -5.40 -6.76
C ASN A 149 11.95 -5.39 -5.46
N PRO A 150 11.54 -6.15 -4.46
CA PRO A 150 10.42 -7.10 -4.39
C PRO A 150 9.04 -6.41 -4.31
N VAL A 151 7.97 -7.19 -4.59
CA VAL A 151 6.59 -6.65 -4.63
C VAL A 151 6.04 -6.32 -3.24
N LYS A 152 6.48 -7.02 -2.21
CA LYS A 152 6.13 -6.78 -0.80
C LYS A 152 7.10 -7.45 0.16
N ALA A 153 7.18 -6.93 1.38
CA ALA A 153 7.86 -7.57 2.51
C ALA A 153 6.90 -7.64 3.71
N LEU A 154 6.94 -8.72 4.46
CA LEU A 154 6.07 -8.94 5.62
C LEU A 154 6.90 -9.34 6.83
N ALA A 155 6.55 -8.79 7.99
CA ALA A 155 7.11 -9.27 9.25
C ALA A 155 6.45 -10.58 9.67
N SER A 156 7.22 -11.58 10.03
CA SER A 156 6.72 -12.77 10.69
C SER A 156 7.09 -12.75 12.17
N GLY A 157 6.11 -13.05 13.03
CA GLY A 157 6.37 -13.36 14.43
C GLY A 157 7.21 -14.63 14.50
N GLY A 158 8.48 -14.53 14.85
CA GLY A 158 9.33 -15.71 14.99
C GLY A 158 8.93 -16.49 16.24
N SER A 159 8.54 -17.76 16.10
CA SER A 159 8.35 -18.68 17.24
C SER A 159 9.61 -18.83 18.11
N THR A 160 10.74 -18.33 17.65
CA THR A 160 12.04 -18.28 18.31
C THR A 160 12.36 -16.93 18.95
N GLY A 161 11.39 -16.00 19.05
CA GLY A 161 11.58 -14.66 19.63
C GLY A 161 12.34 -13.66 18.76
N ARG A 162 12.69 -14.02 17.52
CA ARG A 162 13.32 -13.10 16.56
C ARG A 162 12.40 -12.85 15.38
N SER A 163 12.05 -11.58 15.15
CA SER A 163 11.32 -11.16 13.96
C SER A 163 12.11 -11.48 12.70
N LYS A 164 11.42 -11.91 11.65
CA LYS A 164 12.00 -12.18 10.34
C LYS A 164 11.21 -11.41 9.28
N LEU A 165 11.89 -10.99 8.22
CA LEU A 165 11.25 -10.46 7.04
C LEU A 165 11.07 -11.56 6.00
N ILE A 166 9.84 -11.71 5.54
CA ILE A 166 9.48 -12.58 4.42
C ILE A 166 9.30 -11.67 3.21
N VAL A 167 10.23 -11.75 2.29
CA VAL A 167 10.25 -10.91 1.09
C VAL A 167 9.73 -11.72 -0.09
N THR A 168 8.69 -11.22 -0.75
CA THR A 168 8.15 -11.86 -1.96
C THR A 168 8.93 -11.37 -3.17
N THR A 169 9.80 -12.21 -3.70
CA THR A 169 10.65 -11.90 -4.87
C THR A 169 9.83 -11.74 -6.15
N GLY A 170 10.36 -10.99 -7.09
CA GLY A 170 9.78 -10.72 -8.39
C GLY A 170 9.30 -9.28 -8.56
N ASP A 171 9.14 -8.90 -9.81
CA ASP A 171 8.67 -7.57 -10.20
C ASP A 171 7.20 -7.39 -9.83
N ALA A 172 6.84 -6.19 -9.36
CA ALA A 172 5.46 -5.79 -9.12
C ALA A 172 4.76 -5.42 -10.44
N LEU A 173 4.71 -6.40 -11.33
CA LEU A 173 3.99 -6.33 -12.59
C LEU A 173 2.78 -7.26 -12.54
N PHE A 174 1.66 -6.76 -13.01
CA PHE A 174 0.37 -7.42 -12.91
C PHE A 174 -0.25 -7.56 -14.29
N ASP A 175 -0.92 -8.68 -14.50
CA ASP A 175 -1.80 -8.89 -15.63
C ASP A 175 -3.23 -8.53 -15.20
N PRO A 176 -3.81 -7.42 -15.67
CA PRO A 176 -5.18 -7.04 -15.31
C PRO A 176 -6.22 -8.07 -15.78
N GLU A 177 -5.91 -8.83 -16.83
CA GLU A 177 -6.79 -9.86 -17.40
C GLU A 177 -6.57 -11.25 -16.80
N ASN A 178 -5.63 -11.40 -15.86
CA ASN A 178 -5.34 -12.70 -15.24
C ASN A 178 -6.54 -13.23 -14.45
N PRO A 179 -7.14 -14.36 -14.85
CA PRO A 179 -8.37 -14.84 -14.23
C PRO A 179 -8.16 -15.61 -12.92
N VAL A 180 -6.92 -15.94 -12.54
CA VAL A 180 -6.64 -16.87 -11.43
C VAL A 180 -7.21 -16.35 -10.11
N ILE A 181 -6.90 -15.11 -9.72
CA ILE A 181 -7.40 -14.56 -8.45
C ILE A 181 -8.91 -14.30 -8.48
N PRO A 182 -9.48 -13.67 -9.54
CA PRO A 182 -10.92 -13.53 -9.65
C PRO A 182 -11.66 -14.86 -9.55
N GLN A 183 -11.23 -15.86 -10.28
CA GLN A 183 -11.87 -17.20 -10.25
C GLN A 183 -11.74 -17.87 -8.88
N LEU A 184 -10.55 -17.82 -8.27
CA LEU A 184 -10.30 -18.40 -6.95
C LEU A 184 -11.18 -17.75 -5.87
N MET A 185 -11.30 -16.43 -5.92
CA MET A 185 -12.02 -15.63 -4.92
C MET A 185 -13.46 -15.32 -5.33
N ARG A 186 -13.87 -15.73 -6.55
CA ARG A 186 -15.16 -15.42 -7.15
C ARG A 186 -15.44 -13.91 -7.20
N PHE A 187 -14.42 -13.12 -7.59
CA PHE A 187 -14.58 -11.69 -7.79
C PHE A 187 -15.23 -11.40 -9.13
N GLU A 188 -16.25 -10.55 -9.10
CA GLU A 188 -16.88 -9.97 -10.28
C GLU A 188 -16.59 -8.46 -10.35
N PRO A 189 -16.57 -7.85 -11.54
CA PRO A 189 -16.43 -6.39 -11.65
C PRO A 189 -17.48 -5.65 -10.83
N GLY A 190 -17.05 -4.71 -9.98
CA GLY A 190 -17.94 -3.96 -9.11
C GLY A 190 -18.21 -4.60 -7.74
N ASP A 191 -17.64 -5.75 -7.45
CA ASP A 191 -17.78 -6.37 -6.13
C ASP A 191 -17.15 -5.54 -5.02
N LEU A 192 -17.76 -5.63 -3.84
CA LEU A 192 -17.23 -5.12 -2.59
C LEU A 192 -16.48 -6.23 -1.85
N LYS A 193 -15.20 -6.00 -1.55
CA LYS A 193 -14.44 -6.87 -0.64
C LYS A 193 -14.48 -6.32 0.77
N TYR A 194 -15.16 -7.01 1.66
CA TYR A 194 -15.01 -6.74 3.09
C TYR A 194 -13.76 -7.42 3.64
N SER A 195 -12.84 -6.64 4.20
CA SER A 195 -11.60 -7.13 4.83
C SER A 195 -11.70 -6.98 6.36
N PRO A 196 -12.18 -8.00 7.09
CA PRO A 196 -12.31 -7.93 8.55
C PRO A 196 -10.96 -8.10 9.26
N GLY A 197 -9.93 -8.53 8.55
CA GLY A 197 -8.60 -8.76 9.10
C GLY A 197 -7.67 -7.56 8.91
N PRO A 198 -6.70 -7.39 9.83
CA PRO A 198 -5.74 -6.31 9.73
C PRO A 198 -4.90 -6.38 8.45
N LEU A 199 -4.70 -5.23 7.79
CA LEU A 199 -3.94 -5.12 6.54
C LEU A 199 -2.44 -5.43 6.71
N TYR A 200 -1.91 -5.49 7.92
CA TYR A 200 -0.54 -5.94 8.14
C TYR A 200 -0.35 -7.47 8.00
N HIS A 201 -1.43 -8.25 7.84
CA HIS A 201 -1.37 -9.66 7.50
C HIS A 201 -1.41 -9.88 5.98
N ASN A 202 -0.67 -10.90 5.52
CA ASN A 202 -0.52 -11.21 4.10
C ASN A 202 -1.85 -11.38 3.35
N GLY A 203 -2.79 -12.14 3.89
CA GLY A 203 -4.07 -12.41 3.23
C GLY A 203 -4.89 -11.12 3.02
N PRO A 204 -5.30 -10.41 4.08
CA PRO A 204 -6.03 -9.16 3.97
C PRO A 204 -5.34 -8.14 3.05
N PHE A 205 -4.05 -7.94 3.19
CA PHE A 205 -3.27 -7.01 2.36
C PHE A 205 -3.31 -7.39 0.89
N TRP A 206 -2.91 -8.63 0.58
CA TRP A 206 -2.73 -9.05 -0.80
C TRP A 206 -4.06 -9.16 -1.56
N PHE A 207 -5.11 -9.63 -0.90
CA PHE A 207 -6.44 -9.65 -1.51
C PHE A 207 -7.03 -8.25 -1.70
N SER A 208 -6.73 -7.29 -0.83
CA SER A 208 -7.13 -5.89 -1.04
C SER A 208 -6.43 -5.30 -2.26
N ILE A 209 -5.11 -5.47 -2.39
CA ILE A 209 -4.37 -5.04 -3.59
C ILE A 209 -4.96 -5.68 -4.86
N ASN A 210 -5.25 -6.99 -4.85
CA ASN A 210 -5.83 -7.65 -6.01
C ASN A 210 -7.25 -7.16 -6.35
N MET A 211 -8.03 -6.73 -5.36
CA MET A 211 -9.33 -6.12 -5.61
C MET A 211 -9.18 -4.75 -6.28
N LEU A 212 -8.27 -3.91 -5.78
CA LEU A 212 -7.99 -2.59 -6.38
C LEU A 212 -7.57 -2.71 -7.84
N LEU A 213 -6.72 -3.68 -8.17
CA LEU A 213 -6.27 -3.95 -9.56
C LEU A 213 -7.41 -4.29 -10.54
N ARG A 214 -8.59 -4.57 -10.04
CA ARG A 214 -9.78 -4.94 -10.84
C ARG A 214 -10.92 -3.93 -10.73
N GLY A 215 -10.64 -2.77 -10.12
CA GLY A 215 -11.64 -1.73 -9.91
C GLY A 215 -12.76 -2.12 -8.96
N GLY A 216 -12.58 -3.17 -8.17
CA GLY A 216 -13.50 -3.54 -7.09
C GLY A 216 -13.26 -2.68 -5.84
N TRP A 217 -14.22 -2.69 -4.93
CA TRP A 217 -14.17 -1.91 -3.67
C TRP A 217 -13.45 -2.69 -2.56
N VAL A 218 -12.81 -1.95 -1.65
CA VAL A 218 -12.22 -2.49 -0.42
C VAL A 218 -12.68 -1.70 0.79
#